data_877120026e5d1430fef885c360262efd
#
_entry.id   877120026e5d1430fef885c360262efd
#
_cell.length_a   1.000
_cell.length_b   1.000
_cell.length_c   1.000
_cell.angle_alpha   90.00
_cell.angle_beta   90.00
_cell.angle_gamma   90.00
#
_symmetry.space_group_name_H-M   'P 1'
#
loop_
_entity.id
_entity.type
_entity.pdbx_description
1 polymer ?
#
loop_
_entity_poly.entity_id
_entity_poly.type
_entity_poly.pdbx_seq_one_letter_code
_entity_poly.pdbx_strand_id
1 'polypeptide(L)'
;MNSEEKSEQLKCVLINWQKSMSDFDQVNVRKVMRSTAKSDVELMMCHPFGNLENSDNIYEKIYDPLNAALPDLERRDLIVLAGCTPEGGHWIGCRGNYMGTFLAPFLGIPATGRLAHMRYHEFFRIEEEKISEMHFIWDIPELMMQANAWPMAPQLGAYLCTPGPMSCDGLSVSGDGKKALSHIKDMETALCMHPANPDPSVMNLEKYWHPKFNWYGPAGIGTSRGIAGFRHWHQIPFLRAMPDRKVDPTGDRLASSEMYDLHSHYIAQGDYVCETGWPNMRMKLTHDGWMGIAPAGREITLRSLDFWRLENGLIRENWVQIDVLNTYAQLGVDVLARLGEFNKSRNLSPISFEKDY
;
A
#
# COMPACT_ATOMS: atom_id res chain seq x y z
N MET A 1 -18.74 24.80 -7.44
CA MET A 1 -17.41 24.39 -6.96
C MET A 1 -16.77 23.56 -8.06
N ASN A 2 -15.61 23.90 -8.52
CA ASN A 2 -14.89 23.12 -9.51
C ASN A 2 -14.25 21.87 -8.86
N SER A 3 -13.69 20.95 -9.66
CA SER A 3 -13.11 19.69 -9.17
C SER A 3 -11.95 19.92 -8.19
N GLU A 4 -11.14 20.96 -8.44
CA GLU A 4 -9.98 21.30 -7.61
C GLU A 4 -10.41 21.85 -6.24
N GLU A 5 -11.34 22.81 -6.22
CA GLU A 5 -11.91 23.34 -4.97
C GLU A 5 -12.48 22.23 -4.08
N LYS A 6 -13.13 21.25 -4.72
CA LYS A 6 -13.70 20.09 -4.01
C LYS A 6 -12.62 19.18 -3.44
N SER A 7 -11.55 18.92 -4.17
CA SER A 7 -10.42 18.12 -3.70
C SER A 7 -9.73 18.79 -2.50
N GLU A 8 -9.52 20.11 -2.54
CA GLU A 8 -8.93 20.83 -1.41
C GLU A 8 -9.86 20.83 -0.18
N GLN A 9 -11.17 20.96 -0.37
CA GLN A 9 -12.13 20.84 0.74
C GLN A 9 -12.08 19.44 1.37
N LEU A 10 -11.97 18.39 0.56
CA LEU A 10 -11.86 17.02 1.07
C LEU A 10 -10.57 16.84 1.89
N LYS A 11 -9.42 17.34 1.42
CA LYS A 11 -8.15 17.26 2.18
C LYS A 11 -8.27 17.89 3.57
N CYS A 12 -9.06 18.97 3.70
CA CYS A 12 -9.27 19.64 5.00
C CYS A 12 -9.83 18.70 6.07
N VAL A 13 -10.59 17.66 5.70
CA VAL A 13 -11.13 16.68 6.66
C VAL A 13 -10.00 15.95 7.39
N LEU A 14 -8.88 15.68 6.73
CA LEU A 14 -7.75 14.93 7.31
C LEU A 14 -6.69 15.81 8.00
N ILE A 15 -6.73 17.12 7.88
CA ILE A 15 -5.66 17.99 8.42
C ILE A 15 -5.39 17.75 9.90
N ASN A 16 -6.46 17.65 10.71
CA ASN A 16 -6.31 17.42 12.14
C ASN A 16 -5.80 16.01 12.44
N TRP A 17 -6.24 15.01 11.68
CA TRP A 17 -5.73 13.64 11.74
C TRP A 17 -4.22 13.61 11.46
N GLN A 18 -3.79 14.15 10.34
CA GLN A 18 -2.38 14.22 9.94
C GLN A 18 -1.52 14.95 10.98
N LYS A 19 -1.98 16.10 11.47
CA LYS A 19 -1.26 16.85 12.52
C LYS A 19 -1.15 16.08 13.84
N SER A 20 -2.19 15.37 14.25
CA SER A 20 -2.14 14.59 15.50
C SER A 20 -1.22 13.37 15.40
N MET A 21 -1.03 12.85 14.19
CA MET A 21 -0.16 11.71 13.91
C MET A 21 1.29 12.10 13.63
N SER A 22 1.56 13.36 13.20
CA SER A 22 2.92 13.83 12.91
C SER A 22 3.76 14.09 14.16
N ASP A 23 3.10 14.33 15.29
CA ASP A 23 3.69 14.41 16.63
C ASP A 23 2.74 13.64 17.55
N PHE A 24 2.99 12.35 17.66
CA PHE A 24 2.02 11.40 18.18
C PHE A 24 1.82 11.56 19.70
N ASP A 25 0.67 12.11 20.07
CA ASP A 25 0.18 12.09 21.46
C ASP A 25 -1.09 11.25 21.57
N GLN A 26 -1.06 10.22 22.39
CA GLN A 26 -2.12 9.23 22.54
C GLN A 26 -3.50 9.85 22.81
N VAL A 27 -3.56 10.84 23.71
CA VAL A 27 -4.82 11.47 24.11
C VAL A 27 -5.39 12.31 22.97
N ASN A 28 -4.52 13.07 22.30
CA ASN A 28 -4.91 13.90 21.18
C ASN A 28 -5.33 13.07 19.96
N VAL A 29 -4.57 12.03 19.62
CA VAL A 29 -4.89 11.12 18.50
C VAL A 29 -6.25 10.47 18.69
N ARG A 30 -6.54 9.88 19.86
CA ARG A 30 -7.86 9.29 20.16
C ARG A 30 -9.00 10.32 20.02
N LYS A 31 -8.81 11.53 20.54
CA LYS A 31 -9.79 12.62 20.43
C LYS A 31 -10.05 13.00 18.97
N VAL A 32 -8.99 13.15 18.18
CA VAL A 32 -9.09 13.52 16.77
C VAL A 32 -9.76 12.41 15.97
N MET A 33 -9.40 11.14 16.17
CA MET A 33 -10.05 9.99 15.52
C MET A 33 -11.57 10.00 15.73
N ARG A 34 -12.02 10.12 17.00
CA ARG A 34 -13.44 10.19 17.34
C ARG A 34 -14.16 11.39 16.71
N SER A 35 -13.48 12.53 16.56
CA SER A 35 -14.10 13.74 16.01
C SER A 35 -14.13 13.75 14.49
N THR A 36 -13.19 13.05 13.82
CA THR A 36 -13.04 13.04 12.36
C THR A 36 -13.78 11.87 11.70
N ALA A 37 -13.94 10.76 12.39
CA ALA A 37 -14.62 9.58 11.87
C ALA A 37 -16.13 9.53 12.26
N LYS A 38 -16.92 8.77 11.51
CA LYS A 38 -18.28 8.36 11.91
C LYS A 38 -18.18 7.38 13.07
N SER A 39 -19.25 7.25 13.86
CA SER A 39 -19.30 6.32 15.01
C SER A 39 -19.20 4.85 14.61
N ASP A 40 -19.69 4.54 13.42
CA ASP A 40 -19.71 3.24 12.75
C ASP A 40 -18.63 3.10 11.67
N VAL A 41 -17.56 3.89 11.75
CA VAL A 41 -16.45 3.84 10.81
C VAL A 41 -15.86 2.44 10.71
N GLU A 42 -15.63 1.99 9.47
CA GLU A 42 -15.00 0.71 9.17
C GLU A 42 -13.55 0.91 8.71
N LEU A 43 -12.66 0.05 9.18
CA LEU A 43 -11.30 -0.06 8.69
C LEU A 43 -11.05 -1.45 8.11
N MET A 44 -10.76 -1.50 6.84
CA MET A 44 -10.18 -2.67 6.17
C MET A 44 -8.65 -2.55 6.25
N MET A 45 -8.06 -3.33 7.16
CA MET A 45 -6.61 -3.29 7.45
C MET A 45 -5.91 -4.53 6.91
N CYS A 46 -4.66 -4.37 6.49
CA CYS A 46 -3.82 -5.48 6.05
C CYS A 46 -3.68 -6.57 7.14
N HIS A 47 -3.31 -7.77 6.69
CA HIS A 47 -3.01 -8.87 7.61
C HIS A 47 -1.85 -8.49 8.58
N PRO A 48 -1.94 -8.82 9.90
CA PRO A 48 -2.90 -9.75 10.52
C PRO A 48 -4.16 -9.09 11.12
N PHE A 49 -4.36 -7.80 10.98
CA PHE A 49 -5.39 -7.07 11.72
C PHE A 49 -6.82 -7.35 11.20
N GLY A 50 -7.00 -7.43 9.87
CA GLY A 50 -8.31 -7.64 9.26
C GLY A 50 -9.25 -6.44 9.38
N ASN A 51 -10.55 -6.68 9.37
CA ASN A 51 -11.55 -5.62 9.45
C ASN A 51 -11.82 -5.23 10.90
N LEU A 52 -11.85 -3.93 11.16
CA LEU A 52 -12.11 -3.32 12.47
C LEU A 52 -13.19 -2.24 12.33
N GLU A 53 -13.94 -2.05 13.37
CA GLU A 53 -15.02 -1.07 13.45
C GLU A 53 -14.77 -0.13 14.61
N ASN A 54 -15.30 1.07 14.53
CA ASN A 54 -15.23 2.22 15.44
C ASN A 54 -13.81 2.69 15.82
N SER A 55 -13.69 3.99 16.05
CA SER A 55 -12.39 4.66 16.26
C SER A 55 -11.60 4.13 17.47
N ASP A 56 -12.30 3.76 18.55
CA ASP A 56 -11.61 3.29 19.77
C ASP A 56 -10.98 1.92 19.58
N ASN A 57 -11.73 0.98 19.00
CA ASN A 57 -11.23 -0.35 18.70
C ASN A 57 -10.07 -0.30 17.67
N ILE A 58 -10.18 0.57 16.65
CA ILE A 58 -9.11 0.80 15.69
C ILE A 58 -7.86 1.33 16.40
N TYR A 59 -8.01 2.32 17.29
CA TYR A 59 -6.88 2.85 18.05
C TYR A 59 -6.22 1.75 18.90
N GLU A 60 -6.99 1.02 19.70
CA GLU A 60 -6.50 0.01 20.63
C GLU A 60 -5.82 -1.18 19.95
N LYS A 61 -6.29 -1.55 18.76
CA LYS A 61 -5.75 -2.70 18.04
C LYS A 61 -4.54 -2.37 17.16
N ILE A 62 -4.42 -1.12 16.70
CA ILE A 62 -3.44 -0.73 15.68
C ILE A 62 -2.46 0.30 16.22
N TYR A 63 -2.93 1.47 16.64
CA TYR A 63 -2.05 2.58 17.00
C TYR A 63 -1.42 2.45 18.37
N ASP A 64 -2.15 1.93 19.35
CA ASP A 64 -1.62 1.70 20.71
C ASP A 64 -0.43 0.71 20.70
N PRO A 65 -0.51 -0.47 20.06
CA PRO A 65 0.63 -1.38 19.93
C PRO A 65 1.78 -0.80 19.11
N LEU A 66 1.48 -0.03 18.04
CA LEU A 66 2.52 0.60 17.24
C LEU A 66 3.27 1.67 18.03
N ASN A 67 2.55 2.53 18.77
CA ASN A 67 3.16 3.54 19.60
C ASN A 67 3.92 2.93 20.80
N ALA A 68 3.45 1.82 21.36
CA ALA A 68 4.21 1.10 22.38
C ALA A 68 5.55 0.58 21.85
N ALA A 69 5.59 0.18 20.58
CA ALA A 69 6.81 -0.27 19.92
C ALA A 69 7.73 0.87 19.49
N LEU A 70 7.16 1.99 19.08
CA LEU A 70 7.81 3.22 18.60
C LEU A 70 7.32 4.40 19.47
N PRO A 71 7.89 4.64 20.67
CA PRO A 71 7.36 5.65 21.61
C PRO A 71 7.45 7.10 21.12
N ASP A 72 8.35 7.36 20.19
CA ASP A 72 8.52 8.63 19.47
C ASP A 72 7.92 8.56 18.06
N LEU A 73 6.79 7.85 17.92
CA LEU A 73 6.11 7.63 16.65
C LEU A 73 5.73 8.93 15.98
N GLU A 74 6.09 9.04 14.70
CA GLU A 74 5.63 10.12 13.81
C GLU A 74 5.11 9.56 12.49
N ARG A 75 4.05 10.19 11.96
CA ARG A 75 3.55 9.97 10.61
C ARG A 75 4.12 11.02 9.66
N ARG A 76 4.68 10.60 8.54
CA ARG A 76 5.17 11.47 7.47
C ARG A 76 4.43 11.18 6.18
N ASP A 77 3.46 12.02 5.84
CA ASP A 77 2.82 11.99 4.53
C ASP A 77 3.79 12.52 3.46
N LEU A 78 3.83 11.84 2.32
CA LEU A 78 4.68 12.19 1.17
C LEU A 78 3.86 12.48 -0.09
N ILE A 79 2.67 11.91 -0.20
CA ILE A 79 1.68 12.19 -1.24
C ILE A 79 0.30 12.19 -0.59
N VAL A 80 -0.50 13.21 -0.90
CA VAL A 80 -1.91 13.31 -0.49
C VAL A 80 -2.74 13.73 -1.69
N LEU A 81 -3.63 12.84 -2.13
CA LEU A 81 -4.56 13.09 -3.23
C LEU A 81 -5.99 13.03 -2.71
N ALA A 82 -6.87 13.84 -3.27
CA ALA A 82 -8.29 13.79 -2.95
C ALA A 82 -9.14 13.98 -4.21
N GLY A 83 -10.29 13.34 -4.26
CA GLY A 83 -11.19 13.49 -5.40
C GLY A 83 -12.46 12.65 -5.30
N CYS A 84 -13.26 12.75 -6.36
CA CYS A 84 -14.41 11.87 -6.58
C CYS A 84 -13.97 10.71 -7.47
N THR A 85 -14.41 9.52 -7.10
CA THR A 85 -14.31 8.35 -7.99
C THR A 85 -15.36 8.43 -9.10
N PRO A 86 -15.19 7.68 -10.19
CA PRO A 86 -16.21 7.61 -11.25
C PRO A 86 -17.61 7.20 -10.74
N GLU A 87 -17.67 6.41 -9.68
CA GLU A 87 -18.88 5.93 -9.03
C GLU A 87 -19.53 6.99 -8.10
N GLY A 88 -18.89 8.17 -7.96
CA GLY A 88 -19.40 9.29 -7.17
C GLY A 88 -18.99 9.28 -5.69
N GLY A 89 -18.14 8.36 -5.25
CA GLY A 89 -17.56 8.34 -3.90
C GLY A 89 -16.49 9.43 -3.72
N HIS A 90 -16.36 9.94 -2.50
CA HIS A 90 -15.32 10.90 -2.14
C HIS A 90 -14.23 10.21 -1.36
N TRP A 91 -13.01 10.24 -1.88
CA TRP A 91 -11.88 9.56 -1.28
C TRP A 91 -10.66 10.47 -1.13
N ILE A 92 -9.85 10.17 -0.13
CA ILE A 92 -8.53 10.76 0.06
C ILE A 92 -7.55 9.59 0.14
N GLY A 93 -6.50 9.64 -0.70
CA GLY A 93 -5.39 8.69 -0.67
C GLY A 93 -4.15 9.36 -0.07
N CYS A 94 -3.55 8.72 0.92
CA CYS A 94 -2.32 9.14 1.57
C CYS A 94 -1.25 8.08 1.43
N ARG A 95 -0.04 8.50 1.09
CA ARG A 95 1.14 7.64 1.04
C ARG A 95 2.26 8.30 1.82
N GLY A 96 2.92 7.52 2.67
CA GLY A 96 4.01 8.04 3.51
C GLY A 96 4.73 6.95 4.28
N ASN A 97 5.34 7.35 5.40
CA ASN A 97 6.02 6.45 6.32
C ASN A 97 5.62 6.77 7.77
N TYR A 98 5.38 5.73 8.57
CA TYR A 98 5.52 5.80 10.02
C TYR A 98 7.00 5.66 10.36
N MET A 99 7.49 6.47 11.29
CA MET A 99 8.88 6.46 11.73
C MET A 99 8.96 6.58 13.24
N GLY A 100 10.02 6.05 13.83
CA GLY A 100 10.30 6.16 15.25
C GLY A 100 11.44 5.26 15.68
N THR A 101 11.86 5.36 16.92
CA THR A 101 12.88 4.50 17.52
C THR A 101 12.23 3.19 17.96
N PHE A 102 12.63 2.06 17.35
CA PHE A 102 12.01 0.76 17.58
C PHE A 102 12.50 0.12 18.88
N LEU A 103 11.81 0.36 19.99
CA LEU A 103 12.23 0.01 21.35
C LEU A 103 11.53 -1.21 21.96
N ALA A 104 10.34 -1.57 21.50
CA ALA A 104 9.63 -2.77 21.96
C ALA A 104 9.13 -3.63 20.80
N PRO A 105 8.92 -4.94 20.95
CA PRO A 105 8.46 -5.79 19.87
C PRO A 105 7.09 -5.35 19.31
N PHE A 106 6.93 -5.41 17.96
CA PHE A 106 5.67 -5.19 17.27
C PHE A 106 5.29 -6.43 16.47
N LEU A 107 4.13 -7.04 16.73
CA LEU A 107 3.69 -8.29 16.07
C LEU A 107 4.73 -9.42 16.12
N GLY A 108 5.52 -9.49 17.21
CA GLY A 108 6.61 -10.45 17.33
C GLY A 108 7.89 -10.08 16.58
N ILE A 109 7.93 -8.97 15.86
CA ILE A 109 9.14 -8.43 15.25
C ILE A 109 10.02 -7.87 16.36
N PRO A 110 11.29 -8.32 16.51
CA PRO A 110 12.14 -7.88 17.59
C PRO A 110 12.55 -6.42 17.45
N ALA A 111 12.57 -5.71 18.57
CA ALA A 111 13.07 -4.33 18.62
C ALA A 111 14.54 -4.25 18.20
N THR A 112 14.90 -3.16 17.52
CA THR A 112 16.28 -2.95 17.04
C THR A 112 17.04 -1.92 17.86
N GLY A 113 16.36 -1.09 18.65
CA GLY A 113 16.91 0.08 19.31
C GLY A 113 17.36 1.18 18.34
N ARG A 114 16.93 1.13 17.10
CA ARG A 114 17.34 2.05 16.03
C ARG A 114 16.13 2.74 15.44
N LEU A 115 16.37 3.84 14.73
CA LEU A 115 15.35 4.41 13.87
C LEU A 115 14.82 3.34 12.92
N ALA A 116 13.52 3.18 12.90
CA ALA A 116 12.81 2.32 11.95
C ALA A 116 11.81 3.14 11.16
N HIS A 117 11.47 2.63 9.98
CA HIS A 117 10.41 3.18 9.14
C HIS A 117 9.53 2.04 8.63
N MET A 118 8.26 2.36 8.43
CA MET A 118 7.28 1.46 7.85
C MET A 118 6.40 2.28 6.90
N ARG A 119 6.53 2.02 5.60
CA ARG A 119 5.70 2.76 4.65
C ARG A 119 4.25 2.31 4.74
N TYR A 120 3.36 3.22 4.44
CA TYR A 120 1.93 2.98 4.37
C TYR A 120 1.34 3.56 3.09
N HIS A 121 0.26 2.91 2.63
CA HIS A 121 -0.75 3.49 1.77
C HIS A 121 -2.07 3.40 2.52
N GLU A 122 -2.76 4.53 2.64
CA GLU A 122 -4.00 4.67 3.42
C GLU A 122 -5.02 5.47 2.63
N PHE A 123 -6.21 4.92 2.51
CA PHE A 123 -7.33 5.54 1.82
C PHE A 123 -8.48 5.75 2.78
N PHE A 124 -9.13 6.90 2.64
CA PHE A 124 -10.21 7.35 3.49
C PHE A 124 -11.41 7.74 2.63
N ARG A 125 -12.54 7.09 2.82
CA ARG A 125 -13.80 7.48 2.23
C ARG A 125 -14.46 8.54 3.09
N ILE A 126 -14.90 9.60 2.45
CA ILE A 126 -15.51 10.75 3.13
C ILE A 126 -16.98 10.84 2.80
N GLU A 127 -17.81 10.82 3.83
CA GLU A 127 -19.25 11.06 3.77
C GLU A 127 -19.64 12.08 4.84
N GLU A 128 -20.41 13.12 4.46
CA GLU A 128 -20.87 14.15 5.41
C GLU A 128 -19.73 14.79 6.22
N GLU A 129 -18.59 15.08 5.55
CA GLU A 129 -17.36 15.63 6.15
C GLU A 129 -16.76 14.75 7.27
N LYS A 130 -17.05 13.45 7.27
CA LYS A 130 -16.52 12.45 8.19
C LYS A 130 -15.91 11.27 7.43
N ILE A 131 -14.96 10.62 8.05
CA ILE A 131 -14.44 9.35 7.56
C ILE A 131 -15.49 8.27 7.84
N SER A 132 -15.95 7.57 6.78
CA SER A 132 -16.91 6.46 6.87
C SER A 132 -16.23 5.10 6.71
N GLU A 133 -15.17 5.03 5.89
CA GLU A 133 -14.48 3.80 5.53
C GLU A 133 -12.99 4.08 5.32
N MET A 134 -12.15 3.11 5.65
CA MET A 134 -10.69 3.20 5.49
C MET A 134 -10.12 1.92 4.91
N HIS A 135 -9.15 2.03 3.99
CA HIS A 135 -8.36 0.91 3.47
C HIS A 135 -6.89 1.16 3.72
N PHE A 136 -6.26 0.34 4.56
CA PHE A 136 -4.86 0.55 4.98
C PHE A 136 -4.00 -0.66 4.68
N ILE A 137 -2.90 -0.44 3.98
CA ILE A 137 -1.82 -1.41 3.86
C ILE A 137 -0.54 -0.78 4.42
N TRP A 138 -0.03 -1.39 5.47
CA TRP A 138 1.28 -1.08 6.06
C TRP A 138 2.29 -2.13 5.62
N ASP A 139 3.48 -1.73 5.25
CA ASP A 139 4.56 -2.64 4.86
C ASP A 139 5.23 -3.27 6.10
N ILE A 140 4.47 -4.10 6.81
CA ILE A 140 4.97 -4.83 7.98
C ILE A 140 6.22 -5.66 7.63
N PRO A 141 6.32 -6.33 6.46
CA PRO A 141 7.55 -6.98 6.02
C PRO A 141 8.77 -6.05 5.95
N GLU A 142 8.58 -4.76 5.64
CA GLU A 142 9.67 -3.77 5.64
C GLU A 142 10.28 -3.61 7.05
N LEU A 143 9.44 -3.59 8.09
CA LEU A 143 9.90 -3.55 9.49
C LEU A 143 10.62 -4.85 9.88
N MET A 144 10.12 -6.02 9.42
CA MET A 144 10.80 -7.31 9.63
C MET A 144 12.20 -7.33 9.00
N MET A 145 12.36 -6.78 7.79
CA MET A 145 13.67 -6.71 7.11
C MET A 145 14.65 -5.81 7.86
N GLN A 146 14.20 -4.67 8.37
CA GLN A 146 15.04 -3.77 9.18
C GLN A 146 15.51 -4.43 10.47
N ALA A 147 14.70 -5.31 11.05
CA ALA A 147 15.04 -6.12 12.23
C ALA A 147 15.88 -7.38 11.89
N ASN A 148 16.27 -7.59 10.62
CA ASN A 148 16.86 -8.84 10.14
C ASN A 148 16.03 -10.08 10.53
N ALA A 149 14.72 -9.96 10.52
CA ALA A 149 13.76 -10.96 11.00
C ALA A 149 12.76 -11.42 9.93
N TRP A 150 13.03 -11.14 8.66
CA TRP A 150 12.22 -11.62 7.54
C TRP A 150 12.39 -13.13 7.36
N PRO A 151 11.35 -13.96 7.63
CA PRO A 151 11.50 -15.42 7.67
C PRO A 151 11.18 -16.11 6.34
N MET A 152 11.16 -15.36 5.24
CA MET A 152 10.82 -15.86 3.92
C MET A 152 12.00 -15.74 2.94
N ALA A 153 11.77 -16.05 1.66
CA ALA A 153 12.79 -15.92 0.62
C ALA A 153 13.33 -14.49 0.52
N PRO A 154 14.59 -14.32 0.08
CA PRO A 154 15.14 -13.01 -0.19
C PRO A 154 14.26 -12.21 -1.17
N GLN A 155 14.23 -10.91 -0.98
CA GLN A 155 13.50 -9.97 -1.86
C GLN A 155 14.05 -10.03 -3.30
N LEU A 156 13.17 -9.90 -4.29
CA LEU A 156 13.53 -9.96 -5.71
C LEU A 156 14.26 -8.70 -6.19
N GLY A 157 13.66 -7.53 -5.97
CA GLY A 157 14.23 -6.22 -6.33
C GLY A 157 15.09 -5.61 -5.23
N ALA A 158 15.43 -4.34 -5.36
CA ALA A 158 16.23 -3.63 -4.36
C ALA A 158 15.43 -3.28 -3.11
N TYR A 159 16.07 -3.39 -1.92
CA TYR A 159 15.54 -2.79 -0.70
C TYR A 159 15.88 -1.30 -0.69
N LEU A 160 14.89 -0.47 -0.40
CA LEU A 160 15.04 0.97 -0.39
C LEU A 160 14.01 1.59 0.56
N CYS A 161 14.44 2.50 1.43
CA CYS A 161 13.53 3.43 2.06
C CYS A 161 12.92 4.32 0.96
N THR A 162 11.64 4.11 0.66
CA THR A 162 11.01 4.67 -0.53
C THR A 162 10.86 6.19 -0.42
N PRO A 163 11.43 6.97 -1.36
CA PRO A 163 11.37 8.43 -1.32
C PRO A 163 9.97 8.96 -1.65
N GLY A 164 9.74 10.22 -1.36
CA GLY A 164 8.66 10.99 -1.95
C GLY A 164 8.86 11.20 -3.45
N PRO A 165 7.92 11.90 -4.12
CA PRO A 165 8.05 12.23 -5.53
C PRO A 165 9.32 13.01 -5.82
N MET A 166 9.96 12.72 -6.94
CA MET A 166 11.16 13.45 -7.39
C MET A 166 10.89 14.95 -7.60
N SER A 167 9.65 15.31 -7.94
CA SER A 167 9.17 16.69 -8.09
C SER A 167 8.97 17.43 -6.77
N CYS A 168 9.00 16.74 -5.61
CA CYS A 168 8.80 17.29 -4.27
C CYS A 168 7.45 18.02 -4.05
N ASP A 169 6.43 17.72 -4.84
CA ASP A 169 5.11 18.37 -4.81
C ASP A 169 3.95 17.49 -4.31
N GLY A 170 4.25 16.29 -3.80
CA GLY A 170 3.22 15.31 -3.42
C GLY A 170 2.21 15.77 -2.36
N LEU A 171 2.56 16.79 -1.54
CA LEU A 171 1.65 17.37 -0.54
C LEU A 171 0.90 18.60 -1.06
N SER A 172 1.29 19.15 -2.20
CA SER A 172 0.70 20.33 -2.82
C SER A 172 0.14 20.06 -4.22
N VAL A 173 -0.22 18.80 -4.49
CA VAL A 173 -0.80 18.41 -5.78
C VAL A 173 -2.10 19.14 -6.01
N SER A 174 -2.23 19.78 -7.19
CA SER A 174 -3.40 20.53 -7.62
C SER A 174 -3.71 20.25 -9.09
N GLY A 175 -4.85 20.73 -9.56
CA GLY A 175 -5.26 20.62 -10.95
C GLY A 175 -6.17 19.42 -11.27
N ASP A 176 -6.61 19.39 -12.54
CA ASP A 176 -7.49 18.34 -13.07
C ASP A 176 -6.67 17.10 -13.46
N GLY A 177 -6.94 15.97 -12.83
CA GLY A 177 -6.24 14.69 -13.05
C GLY A 177 -6.81 13.83 -14.19
N LYS A 178 -7.80 14.31 -14.98
CA LYS A 178 -8.49 13.46 -15.96
C LYS A 178 -7.56 12.82 -16.99
N LYS A 179 -6.56 13.55 -17.49
CA LYS A 179 -5.60 13.00 -18.46
C LYS A 179 -4.73 11.92 -17.82
N ALA A 180 -4.27 12.15 -16.60
CA ALA A 180 -3.48 11.18 -15.85
C ALA A 180 -4.31 9.92 -15.59
N LEU A 181 -5.56 10.07 -15.14
CA LEU A 181 -6.49 8.96 -14.91
C LEU A 181 -6.73 8.13 -16.19
N SER A 182 -7.02 8.79 -17.32
CA SER A 182 -7.21 8.09 -18.61
C SER A 182 -5.95 7.30 -18.98
N HIS A 183 -4.77 7.89 -18.80
CA HIS A 183 -3.50 7.21 -19.11
C HIS A 183 -3.26 5.97 -18.24
N ILE A 184 -3.55 6.05 -16.93
CA ILE A 184 -3.42 4.90 -16.01
C ILE A 184 -4.42 3.81 -16.39
N LYS A 185 -5.69 4.15 -16.63
CA LYS A 185 -6.71 3.18 -17.05
C LYS A 185 -6.36 2.47 -18.36
N ASP A 186 -5.85 3.22 -19.34
CA ASP A 186 -5.38 2.64 -20.61
C ASP A 186 -4.18 1.69 -20.39
N MET A 187 -3.27 2.07 -19.51
CA MET A 187 -2.10 1.25 -19.13
C MET A 187 -2.53 -0.06 -18.47
N GLU A 188 -3.44 0.00 -17.50
CA GLU A 188 -3.94 -1.19 -16.81
C GLU A 188 -4.72 -2.10 -17.74
N THR A 189 -5.55 -1.52 -18.63
CA THR A 189 -6.23 -2.25 -19.69
C THR A 189 -5.22 -3.02 -20.55
N ALA A 190 -4.12 -2.39 -20.95
CA ALA A 190 -3.07 -3.05 -21.72
C ALA A 190 -2.38 -4.18 -20.92
N LEU A 191 -2.09 -3.97 -19.63
CA LEU A 191 -1.54 -5.01 -18.76
C LEU A 191 -2.49 -6.22 -18.63
N CYS A 192 -3.79 -5.98 -18.58
CA CYS A 192 -4.80 -7.02 -18.46
C CYS A 192 -4.99 -7.85 -19.75
N MET A 193 -4.41 -7.45 -20.87
CA MET A 193 -4.44 -8.26 -22.09
C MET A 193 -3.54 -9.49 -22.04
N HIS A 194 -2.47 -9.45 -21.25
CA HIS A 194 -1.46 -10.51 -21.20
C HIS A 194 -2.01 -11.89 -20.79
N PRO A 195 -2.95 -12.05 -19.83
CA PRO A 195 -3.52 -13.36 -19.49
C PRO A 195 -4.20 -14.07 -20.68
N ALA A 196 -4.80 -13.30 -21.61
CA ALA A 196 -5.46 -13.85 -22.80
C ALA A 196 -4.51 -14.00 -23.98
N ASN A 197 -3.40 -13.28 -23.99
CA ASN A 197 -2.37 -13.32 -25.03
C ASN A 197 -0.97 -13.37 -24.38
N PRO A 198 -0.27 -14.50 -24.48
CA PRO A 198 1.03 -14.69 -23.81
C PRO A 198 2.17 -13.85 -24.37
N ASP A 199 1.99 -13.15 -25.49
CA ASP A 199 2.98 -12.21 -26.02
C ASP A 199 3.08 -10.97 -25.12
N PRO A 200 4.23 -10.71 -24.48
CA PRO A 200 4.39 -9.54 -23.62
C PRO A 200 4.21 -8.19 -24.35
N SER A 201 4.35 -8.16 -25.68
CA SER A 201 4.22 -6.93 -26.47
C SER A 201 2.82 -6.34 -26.39
N VAL A 202 1.78 -7.15 -26.10
CA VAL A 202 0.40 -6.66 -25.94
C VAL A 202 0.24 -5.65 -24.81
N MET A 203 1.12 -5.70 -23.81
CA MET A 203 1.12 -4.77 -22.68
C MET A 203 1.64 -3.37 -23.07
N ASN A 204 2.32 -3.26 -24.18
CA ASN A 204 2.78 -2.01 -24.78
C ASN A 204 3.43 -1.04 -23.77
N LEU A 205 4.32 -1.56 -22.91
CA LEU A 205 4.86 -0.83 -21.77
C LEU A 205 5.51 0.50 -22.17
N GLU A 206 6.22 0.54 -23.29
CA GLU A 206 6.92 1.74 -23.77
C GLU A 206 5.98 2.92 -24.09
N LYS A 207 4.70 2.64 -24.38
CA LYS A 207 3.68 3.66 -24.61
C LYS A 207 3.29 4.39 -23.32
N TYR A 208 3.34 3.71 -22.20
CA TYR A 208 2.79 4.20 -20.92
C TYR A 208 3.86 4.61 -19.92
N TRP A 209 5.03 3.96 -19.95
CA TRP A 209 6.04 4.11 -18.93
C TRP A 209 7.26 4.89 -19.43
N HIS A 210 7.69 5.85 -18.64
CA HIS A 210 8.91 6.59 -18.92
C HIS A 210 10.13 5.65 -18.89
N PRO A 211 11.10 5.74 -19.83
CA PRO A 211 12.24 4.80 -19.88
C PRO A 211 13.07 4.71 -18.58
N LYS A 212 13.05 5.79 -17.79
CA LYS A 212 13.76 5.87 -16.50
C LYS A 212 12.81 5.88 -15.31
N PHE A 213 11.65 5.21 -15.39
CA PHE A 213 10.73 5.17 -14.26
C PHE A 213 11.28 4.33 -13.10
N ASN A 214 10.81 4.62 -11.91
CA ASN A 214 10.99 3.78 -10.74
C ASN A 214 9.66 3.11 -10.36
N TRP A 215 9.72 1.82 -10.11
CA TRP A 215 8.64 1.05 -9.53
C TRP A 215 9.03 0.67 -8.10
N TYR A 216 8.34 1.26 -7.12
CA TYR A 216 8.60 1.08 -5.70
C TYR A 216 7.63 0.02 -5.14
N GLY A 217 7.95 -1.25 -5.32
CA GLY A 217 7.16 -2.37 -4.81
C GLY A 217 7.30 -2.58 -3.31
N PRO A 218 6.37 -3.35 -2.68
CA PRO A 218 6.43 -3.67 -1.26
C PRO A 218 7.62 -4.54 -0.91
N ALA A 219 7.97 -4.58 0.38
CA ALA A 219 8.99 -5.51 0.87
C ALA A 219 8.61 -6.97 0.55
N GLY A 220 9.60 -7.77 0.16
CA GLY A 220 9.44 -9.10 -0.42
C GLY A 220 9.49 -9.10 -1.94
N ILE A 221 8.87 -8.13 -2.62
CA ILE A 221 9.02 -7.91 -4.07
C ILE A 221 10.18 -6.94 -4.32
N GLY A 222 10.18 -5.79 -3.69
CA GLY A 222 11.24 -4.80 -3.77
C GLY A 222 11.12 -3.83 -4.93
N THR A 223 12.09 -2.93 -5.02
CA THR A 223 12.12 -1.80 -5.97
C THR A 223 12.88 -2.17 -7.25
N SER A 224 12.41 -1.63 -8.38
CA SER A 224 13.05 -1.80 -9.69
C SER A 224 13.06 -0.50 -10.49
N ARG A 225 13.90 -0.45 -11.54
CA ARG A 225 14.06 0.71 -12.39
C ARG A 225 13.96 0.36 -13.88
N GLY A 226 13.20 1.19 -14.60
CA GLY A 226 12.98 1.05 -16.04
C GLY A 226 12.23 -0.22 -16.41
N ILE A 227 11.84 -0.34 -17.68
CA ILE A 227 11.03 -1.48 -18.17
C ILE A 227 11.75 -2.82 -17.94
N ALA A 228 13.05 -2.89 -18.23
CA ALA A 228 13.82 -4.12 -18.07
C ALA A 228 13.87 -4.59 -16.59
N GLY A 229 14.13 -3.68 -15.65
CA GLY A 229 14.14 -3.99 -14.21
C GLY A 229 12.77 -4.36 -13.69
N PHE A 230 11.73 -3.60 -14.05
CA PHE A 230 10.34 -3.89 -13.69
C PHE A 230 9.90 -5.28 -14.16
N ARG A 231 10.20 -5.62 -15.43
CA ARG A 231 9.87 -6.93 -15.97
C ARG A 231 10.64 -8.05 -15.26
N HIS A 232 11.95 -7.89 -15.05
CA HIS A 232 12.80 -8.95 -14.51
C HIS A 232 12.48 -9.25 -13.02
N TRP A 233 12.31 -8.21 -12.21
CA TRP A 233 12.19 -8.37 -10.76
C TRP A 233 10.73 -8.48 -10.26
N HIS A 234 9.77 -8.00 -11.04
CA HIS A 234 8.36 -8.06 -10.65
C HIS A 234 7.48 -8.76 -11.68
N GLN A 235 7.36 -8.22 -12.88
CA GLN A 235 6.29 -8.61 -13.79
C GLN A 235 6.42 -10.06 -14.29
N ILE A 236 7.61 -10.49 -14.70
CA ILE A 236 7.84 -11.87 -15.18
C ILE A 236 7.62 -12.91 -14.07
N PRO A 237 8.21 -12.78 -12.86
CA PRO A 237 7.92 -13.69 -11.76
C PRO A 237 6.44 -13.77 -11.42
N PHE A 238 5.75 -12.61 -11.37
CA PHE A 238 4.33 -12.51 -11.05
C PHE A 238 3.45 -13.21 -12.10
N LEU A 239 3.65 -12.89 -13.39
CA LEU A 239 2.82 -13.44 -14.47
C LEU A 239 3.07 -14.95 -14.70
N ARG A 240 4.29 -15.42 -14.48
CA ARG A 240 4.59 -16.87 -14.54
C ARG A 240 3.92 -17.63 -13.40
N ALA A 241 3.94 -17.05 -12.21
CA ALA A 241 3.32 -17.66 -11.04
C ALA A 241 1.80 -17.68 -11.13
N MET A 242 1.19 -16.64 -11.71
CA MET A 242 -0.26 -16.40 -11.71
C MET A 242 -0.76 -16.04 -13.12
N PRO A 243 -0.72 -16.98 -14.08
CA PRO A 243 -1.06 -16.72 -15.49
C PRO A 243 -2.56 -16.56 -15.73
N ASP A 244 -3.40 -16.97 -14.78
CA ASP A 244 -4.87 -16.96 -14.90
C ASP A 244 -5.53 -15.75 -14.22
N ARG A 245 -4.79 -14.65 -14.07
CA ARG A 245 -5.30 -13.41 -13.47
C ARG A 245 -6.65 -13.02 -14.08
N LYS A 246 -7.65 -12.79 -13.23
CA LYS A 246 -9.01 -12.43 -13.67
C LYS A 246 -9.05 -11.00 -14.16
N VAL A 247 -9.81 -10.80 -15.21
CA VAL A 247 -10.10 -9.52 -15.83
C VAL A 247 -11.58 -9.44 -16.13
N ASP A 248 -12.12 -8.24 -16.28
CA ASP A 248 -13.52 -8.05 -16.64
C ASP A 248 -13.80 -8.65 -18.04
N PRO A 249 -14.81 -9.56 -18.17
CA PRO A 249 -15.14 -10.19 -19.44
C PRO A 249 -15.85 -9.26 -20.43
N THR A 250 -16.37 -8.10 -19.97
CA THR A 250 -17.09 -7.14 -20.84
C THR A 250 -16.16 -6.32 -21.72
N GLY A 251 -14.86 -6.43 -21.50
CA GLY A 251 -13.85 -5.68 -22.23
C GLY A 251 -13.48 -4.34 -21.57
N ASP A 252 -14.17 -3.91 -20.52
CA ASP A 252 -13.66 -2.91 -19.59
C ASP A 252 -12.62 -3.60 -18.70
N ARG A 253 -11.37 -3.47 -19.09
CA ARG A 253 -10.26 -4.25 -18.54
C ARG A 253 -9.67 -3.64 -17.28
N LEU A 254 -10.47 -2.94 -16.52
CA LEU A 254 -10.12 -2.43 -15.21
C LEU A 254 -10.10 -3.56 -14.18
N ALA A 255 -9.47 -3.29 -13.04
CA ALA A 255 -9.44 -4.24 -11.93
C ALA A 255 -10.83 -4.48 -11.32
N SER A 256 -11.73 -3.49 -11.33
CA SER A 256 -13.09 -3.62 -10.81
C SER A 256 -13.94 -4.54 -11.68
N SER A 257 -14.59 -5.52 -11.06
CA SER A 257 -15.54 -6.43 -11.72
C SER A 257 -16.41 -7.13 -10.67
N GLU A 258 -17.72 -6.95 -10.77
CA GLU A 258 -18.69 -7.67 -9.91
C GLU A 258 -18.61 -9.19 -10.14
N MET A 259 -18.35 -9.63 -11.38
CA MET A 259 -18.25 -11.05 -11.72
C MET A 259 -17.13 -11.76 -10.94
N TYR A 260 -16.06 -11.05 -10.59
CA TYR A 260 -14.92 -11.60 -9.87
C TYR A 260 -14.80 -11.09 -8.44
N ASP A 261 -15.79 -10.34 -7.96
CA ASP A 261 -15.76 -9.70 -6.65
C ASP A 261 -14.50 -8.83 -6.47
N LEU A 262 -14.26 -7.97 -7.47
CA LEU A 262 -13.12 -7.06 -7.50
C LEU A 262 -13.62 -5.62 -7.35
N HIS A 263 -12.96 -4.86 -6.47
CA HIS A 263 -13.34 -3.50 -6.12
C HIS A 263 -12.14 -2.58 -6.19
N SER A 264 -12.18 -1.61 -7.09
CA SER A 264 -11.16 -0.58 -7.23
C SER A 264 -11.77 0.80 -7.31
N HIS A 265 -11.15 1.75 -6.61
CA HIS A 265 -11.54 3.16 -6.62
C HIS A 265 -10.33 4.01 -6.99
N TYR A 266 -10.51 4.87 -8.00
CA TYR A 266 -9.45 5.72 -8.53
C TYR A 266 -9.67 7.18 -8.17
N ILE A 267 -8.60 7.85 -7.77
CA ILE A 267 -8.57 9.29 -7.53
C ILE A 267 -7.45 9.88 -8.37
N ALA A 268 -7.70 11.02 -9.00
CA ALA A 268 -6.69 11.70 -9.81
C ALA A 268 -6.67 13.20 -9.54
N GLN A 269 -5.47 13.78 -9.48
CA GLN A 269 -5.25 15.19 -9.27
C GLN A 269 -3.94 15.61 -9.95
N GLY A 270 -3.99 16.58 -10.86
CA GLY A 270 -2.81 16.97 -11.65
C GLY A 270 -2.20 15.79 -12.43
N ASP A 271 -0.90 15.59 -12.25
CA ASP A 271 -0.15 14.48 -12.85
C ASP A 271 -0.10 13.23 -11.96
N TYR A 272 -0.96 13.15 -10.94
CA TYR A 272 -1.01 12.02 -10.00
C TYR A 272 -2.31 11.25 -10.09
N VAL A 273 -2.20 9.95 -9.90
CA VAL A 273 -3.34 9.03 -9.74
C VAL A 273 -3.06 8.13 -8.55
N CYS A 274 -4.08 7.77 -7.81
CA CYS A 274 -4.00 6.66 -6.87
C CYS A 274 -5.23 5.75 -6.95
N GLU A 275 -5.03 4.49 -6.55
CA GLU A 275 -6.04 3.44 -6.55
C GLU A 275 -6.06 2.74 -5.21
N THR A 276 -7.27 2.47 -4.70
CA THR A 276 -7.47 1.48 -3.65
C THR A 276 -8.20 0.26 -4.23
N GLY A 277 -7.61 -0.93 -4.07
CA GLY A 277 -8.17 -2.20 -4.51
C GLY A 277 -8.36 -3.17 -3.34
N TRP A 278 -9.62 -3.55 -3.03
CA TRP A 278 -9.92 -4.36 -1.85
C TRP A 278 -10.99 -5.44 -2.10
N PRO A 279 -10.63 -6.56 -2.75
CA PRO A 279 -9.44 -6.81 -3.54
C PRO A 279 -9.55 -6.22 -4.96
N ASN A 280 -8.42 -6.05 -5.63
CA ASN A 280 -8.42 -5.64 -7.04
C ASN A 280 -7.96 -6.75 -8.01
N MET A 281 -7.50 -7.88 -7.52
CA MET A 281 -7.11 -9.03 -8.36
C MET A 281 -7.55 -10.36 -7.75
N ARG A 282 -7.82 -11.35 -8.63
CA ARG A 282 -8.11 -12.75 -8.29
C ARG A 282 -7.36 -13.67 -9.26
N MET A 283 -6.62 -14.65 -8.74
CA MET A 283 -5.77 -15.55 -9.52
C MET A 283 -5.44 -16.84 -8.76
N LYS A 284 -4.78 -17.78 -9.44
CA LYS A 284 -4.23 -18.99 -8.82
C LYS A 284 -2.72 -18.99 -8.86
N LEU A 285 -2.07 -19.36 -7.76
CA LEU A 285 -0.64 -19.61 -7.73
C LEU A 285 -0.35 -20.98 -8.35
N THR A 286 0.30 -20.96 -9.52
CA THR A 286 0.62 -22.14 -10.32
C THR A 286 2.08 -22.10 -10.82
N HIS A 287 2.47 -22.95 -11.74
CA HIS A 287 3.78 -22.98 -12.41
C HIS A 287 4.98 -22.90 -11.44
N ASP A 288 5.76 -21.82 -11.54
CA ASP A 288 7.04 -21.69 -10.83
C ASP A 288 6.90 -21.37 -9.33
N GLY A 289 5.67 -21.07 -8.86
CA GLY A 289 5.45 -20.49 -7.54
C GLY A 289 5.84 -19.02 -7.50
N TRP A 290 5.76 -18.39 -6.32
CA TRP A 290 6.04 -16.96 -6.15
C TRP A 290 6.61 -16.64 -4.77
N MET A 291 7.61 -15.77 -4.71
CA MET A 291 8.23 -15.30 -3.46
C MET A 291 8.62 -16.43 -2.48
N GLY A 292 9.16 -17.54 -3.00
CA GLY A 292 9.55 -18.69 -2.21
C GLY A 292 8.41 -19.61 -1.80
N ILE A 293 7.20 -19.42 -2.33
CA ILE A 293 6.07 -20.32 -2.12
C ILE A 293 5.91 -21.23 -3.34
N ALA A 294 5.84 -22.53 -3.10
CA ALA A 294 5.59 -23.52 -4.14
C ALA A 294 4.17 -23.36 -4.74
N PRO A 295 3.95 -23.80 -5.99
CA PRO A 295 2.64 -23.78 -6.61
C PRO A 295 1.62 -24.53 -5.76
N ALA A 296 0.52 -23.89 -5.39
CA ALA A 296 -0.52 -24.47 -4.55
C ALA A 296 -1.81 -24.80 -5.32
N GLY A 297 -1.95 -24.29 -6.57
CA GLY A 297 -3.20 -24.43 -7.35
C GLY A 297 -4.41 -23.75 -6.69
N ARG A 298 -4.20 -23.07 -5.57
CA ARG A 298 -5.25 -22.41 -4.80
C ARG A 298 -5.55 -21.04 -5.38
N GLU A 299 -6.84 -20.71 -5.49
CA GLU A 299 -7.28 -19.36 -5.81
C GLU A 299 -7.04 -18.41 -4.63
N ILE A 300 -6.55 -17.23 -4.94
CA ILE A 300 -6.28 -16.17 -3.99
C ILE A 300 -6.83 -14.85 -4.53
N THR A 301 -7.09 -13.92 -3.63
CA THR A 301 -7.32 -12.52 -3.93
C THR A 301 -6.10 -11.70 -3.54
N LEU A 302 -5.90 -10.58 -4.21
CA LEU A 302 -4.81 -9.67 -3.91
C LEU A 302 -5.35 -8.27 -3.66
N ARG A 303 -4.92 -7.66 -2.57
CA ARG A 303 -5.23 -6.29 -2.19
C ARG A 303 -4.03 -5.44 -2.52
N SER A 304 -4.25 -4.36 -3.27
CA SER A 304 -3.20 -3.44 -3.69
C SER A 304 -3.68 -2.01 -3.58
N LEU A 305 -2.81 -1.15 -3.10
CA LEU A 305 -3.02 0.29 -2.99
C LEU A 305 -1.87 0.98 -3.72
N ASP A 306 -2.19 1.68 -4.80
CA ASP A 306 -1.20 2.18 -5.74
C ASP A 306 -1.21 3.70 -5.87
N PHE A 307 -0.04 4.28 -6.14
CA PHE A 307 0.14 5.68 -6.49
C PHE A 307 1.03 5.80 -7.72
N TRP A 308 0.65 6.62 -8.67
CA TRP A 308 1.42 6.95 -9.86
C TRP A 308 1.66 8.44 -9.96
N ARG A 309 2.83 8.81 -10.46
CA ARG A 309 3.13 10.16 -10.94
C ARG A 309 3.56 10.11 -12.39
N LEU A 310 2.95 10.96 -13.20
CA LEU A 310 3.30 11.14 -14.59
C LEU A 310 4.29 12.30 -14.76
N GLU A 311 5.09 12.21 -15.80
CA GLU A 311 6.01 13.25 -16.25
C GLU A 311 5.98 13.28 -17.77
N ASN A 312 5.59 14.42 -18.35
CA ASN A 312 5.39 14.57 -19.79
C ASN A 312 4.45 13.49 -20.40
N GLY A 313 3.39 13.13 -19.66
CA GLY A 313 2.40 12.17 -20.09
C GLY A 313 2.81 10.69 -19.99
N LEU A 314 3.94 10.37 -19.34
CA LEU A 314 4.40 9.00 -19.10
C LEU A 314 4.55 8.73 -17.60
N ILE A 315 4.29 7.51 -17.15
CA ILE A 315 4.45 7.11 -15.75
C ILE A 315 5.94 7.17 -15.38
N ARG A 316 6.30 8.06 -14.47
CA ARG A 316 7.67 8.31 -14.05
C ARG A 316 8.01 7.63 -12.74
N GLU A 317 7.02 7.53 -11.85
CA GLU A 317 7.12 6.90 -10.54
C GLU A 317 5.83 6.16 -10.24
N ASN A 318 5.95 4.97 -9.67
CA ASN A 318 4.82 4.19 -9.18
C ASN A 318 5.19 3.59 -7.82
N TRP A 319 4.40 3.89 -6.82
CA TRP A 319 4.50 3.32 -5.49
C TRP A 319 3.36 2.32 -5.29
N VAL A 320 3.71 1.12 -4.88
CA VAL A 320 2.78 -0.01 -4.77
C VAL A 320 2.87 -0.60 -3.37
N GLN A 321 1.72 -0.78 -2.75
CA GLN A 321 1.57 -1.61 -1.56
C GLN A 321 0.64 -2.76 -1.85
N ILE A 322 1.11 -3.97 -1.55
CA ILE A 322 0.35 -5.20 -1.65
C ILE A 322 0.29 -5.82 -0.25
N ASP A 323 -0.88 -6.31 0.15
CA ASP A 323 -1.01 -7.09 1.39
C ASP A 323 -0.35 -8.46 1.23
N VAL A 324 1.00 -8.44 1.25
CA VAL A 324 1.83 -9.61 1.03
C VAL A 324 1.58 -10.68 2.11
N LEU A 325 1.40 -10.28 3.36
CA LEU A 325 1.13 -11.20 4.46
C LEU A 325 -0.22 -11.91 4.28
N ASN A 326 -1.25 -11.20 3.79
CA ASN A 326 -2.54 -11.81 3.44
C ASN A 326 -2.39 -12.81 2.29
N THR A 327 -1.58 -12.48 1.28
CA THR A 327 -1.31 -13.40 0.16
C THR A 327 -0.68 -14.69 0.67
N TYR A 328 0.32 -14.62 1.55
CA TYR A 328 0.92 -15.79 2.19
C TYR A 328 -0.11 -16.58 3.01
N ALA A 329 -0.92 -15.89 3.82
CA ALA A 329 -1.93 -16.54 4.67
C ALA A 329 -2.97 -17.31 3.85
N GLN A 330 -3.47 -16.76 2.74
CA GLN A 330 -4.39 -17.44 1.81
C GLN A 330 -3.75 -18.71 1.19
N LEU A 331 -2.44 -18.72 1.02
CA LEU A 331 -1.68 -19.88 0.53
C LEU A 331 -1.32 -20.89 1.64
N GLY A 332 -1.76 -20.63 2.87
CA GLY A 332 -1.53 -21.51 4.02
C GLY A 332 -0.15 -21.30 4.67
N VAL A 333 0.49 -20.18 4.43
CA VAL A 333 1.78 -19.81 5.03
C VAL A 333 1.59 -18.70 6.06
N ASP A 334 1.67 -19.05 7.33
CA ASP A 334 1.65 -18.10 8.44
C ASP A 334 3.06 -17.53 8.65
N VAL A 335 3.31 -16.32 8.12
CA VAL A 335 4.60 -15.64 8.20
C VAL A 335 4.94 -15.23 9.63
N LEU A 336 3.94 -14.87 10.46
CA LEU A 336 4.16 -14.48 11.86
C LEU A 336 4.52 -15.67 12.73
N ALA A 337 3.91 -16.83 12.49
CA ALA A 337 4.33 -18.07 13.16
C ALA A 337 5.76 -18.45 12.77
N ARG A 338 6.11 -18.35 11.48
CA ARG A 338 7.49 -18.55 11.02
C ARG A 338 8.48 -17.57 11.64
N LEU A 339 8.10 -16.31 11.79
CA LEU A 339 8.89 -15.32 12.50
C LEU A 339 9.14 -15.74 13.96
N GLY A 340 8.10 -16.22 14.65
CA GLY A 340 8.22 -16.75 16.01
C GLY A 340 9.23 -17.90 16.10
N GLU A 341 9.19 -18.88 15.17
CA GLU A 341 10.17 -19.95 15.11
C GLU A 341 11.58 -19.45 14.75
N PHE A 342 11.69 -18.54 13.81
CA PHE A 342 12.96 -17.92 13.41
C PHE A 342 13.63 -17.19 14.58
N ASN A 343 12.85 -16.49 15.40
CA ASN A 343 13.36 -15.76 16.56
C ASN A 343 13.85 -16.68 17.69
N LYS A 344 13.31 -17.89 17.84
CA LYS A 344 13.79 -18.88 18.82
C LYS A 344 15.26 -19.27 18.62
N SER A 345 15.73 -19.23 17.38
CA SER A 345 17.12 -19.54 17.06
C SER A 345 18.09 -18.37 17.27
N ARG A 346 17.57 -17.19 17.63
CA ARG A 346 18.33 -15.95 17.78
C ARG A 346 18.49 -15.59 19.25
N ASN A 347 19.67 -15.13 19.62
CA ASN A 347 19.87 -14.54 20.95
C ASN A 347 19.38 -13.08 20.91
N LEU A 348 18.12 -12.88 21.28
CA LEU A 348 17.49 -11.56 21.38
C LEU A 348 17.66 -11.04 22.81
N SER A 349 18.81 -10.44 23.10
CA SER A 349 18.98 -9.74 24.38
C SER A 349 18.06 -8.52 24.42
N PRO A 350 17.39 -8.24 25.55
CA PRO A 350 16.66 -7.00 25.73
C PRO A 350 17.56 -5.80 25.46
N ILE A 351 17.08 -4.84 24.68
CA ILE A 351 17.78 -3.59 24.45
C ILE A 351 17.44 -2.69 25.64
N SER A 352 18.44 -2.42 26.51
CA SER A 352 18.29 -1.40 27.52
C SER A 352 19.04 -0.15 27.07
N PHE A 353 18.30 0.97 26.95
CA PHE A 353 18.93 2.28 26.87
C PHE A 353 19.10 2.79 28.28
N GLU A 354 20.34 2.99 28.73
CA GLU A 354 20.58 3.75 29.94
C GLU A 354 20.02 5.15 29.73
N LYS A 355 19.21 5.63 30.68
CA LYS A 355 18.62 6.97 30.66
C LYS A 355 19.69 8.02 30.99
N ASP A 356 20.70 8.14 30.15
CA ASP A 356 21.74 9.15 30.29
C ASP A 356 21.73 10.11 29.08
N TYR A 357 20.58 10.77 28.89
CA TYR A 357 20.53 12.02 28.12
C TYR A 357 19.52 12.95 28.75
#